data_d94d59422e1081877bb8c832bc75ded5
#
_entry.id   d94d59422e1081877bb8c832bc75ded5
#
_cell.length_a   1.000
_cell.length_b   1.000
_cell.length_c   1.000
_cell.angle_alpha   90.00
_cell.angle_beta   90.00
_cell.angle_gamma   90.00
#
_symmetry.space_group_name_H-M   'P 1'
#
loop_
_entity.id
_entity.type
_entity.pdbx_description
1 polymer ?
#
loop_
_entity_poly.entity_id
_entity_poly.type
_entity_poly.pdbx_seq_one_letter_code
_entity_poly.pdbx_strand_id
1 'polypeptide(L)'
;MNHNLILGNNEEKSIREEILPGKKNVEIEISGDDSSFDYYGVLDGKDEDEFDISTIVTHVGLKAKSNVWIKGVLRNNSRVEVRGLIKVLNGAKGSDGRFKAEFLVFDNAVAKPIPGLEIEENDVAVGHSAWVTKVSEDMIFYLMTKGLSRKKSEKAIIDGFLKI
;
A
#
# COMPACT_ATOMS: atom_id res chain seq x y z
N MET A 1 2.41 -11.67 9.95
CA MET A 1 1.83 -12.89 9.34
C MET A 1 1.93 -12.74 7.84
N ASN A 2 2.33 -13.77 7.12
CA ASN A 2 2.39 -13.73 5.65
C ASN A 2 1.07 -14.25 5.07
N HIS A 3 0.69 -13.77 3.89
CA HIS A 3 -0.46 -14.27 3.13
C HIS A 3 0.04 -14.94 1.85
N ASN A 4 -0.45 -16.14 1.62
CA ASN A 4 -0.28 -16.85 0.36
C ASN A 4 -1.64 -17.49 0.04
N LEU A 5 -2.32 -16.99 -1.01
CA LEU A 5 -3.69 -17.35 -1.33
C LEU A 5 -3.83 -17.56 -2.84
N ILE A 6 -4.71 -18.50 -3.20
CA ILE A 6 -5.17 -18.71 -4.57
C ILE A 6 -6.69 -18.54 -4.56
N LEU A 7 -7.19 -17.65 -5.42
CA LEU A 7 -8.62 -17.38 -5.55
C LEU A 7 -9.20 -18.15 -6.75
N GLY A 8 -10.28 -18.89 -6.49
CA GLY A 8 -11.08 -19.59 -7.51
C GLY A 8 -12.11 -18.69 -8.19
N ASN A 9 -12.94 -19.26 -9.05
CA ASN A 9 -13.96 -18.52 -9.82
C ASN A 9 -14.98 -17.82 -8.92
N ASN A 10 -15.30 -16.55 -9.25
CA ASN A 10 -16.26 -15.73 -8.53
C ASN A 10 -15.94 -15.58 -7.03
N GLU A 11 -14.68 -15.68 -6.66
CA GLU A 11 -14.26 -15.52 -5.27
C GLU A 11 -13.87 -14.07 -4.99
N GLU A 12 -14.40 -13.52 -3.92
CA GLU A 12 -14.06 -12.18 -3.43
C GLU A 12 -13.33 -12.28 -2.08
N LYS A 13 -12.16 -11.68 -1.97
CA LYS A 13 -11.38 -11.68 -0.74
C LYS A 13 -10.90 -10.29 -0.41
N SER A 14 -11.10 -9.87 0.83
CA SER A 14 -10.54 -8.62 1.36
C SER A 14 -9.76 -8.88 2.63
N ILE A 15 -8.58 -8.25 2.73
CA ILE A 15 -7.73 -8.27 3.92
C ILE A 15 -7.44 -6.83 4.31
N ARG A 16 -7.71 -6.51 5.58
CA ARG A 16 -7.32 -5.25 6.18
C ARG A 16 -6.55 -5.54 7.47
N GLU A 17 -5.32 -5.03 7.55
CA GLU A 17 -4.47 -5.30 8.70
C GLU A 17 -3.54 -4.13 9.04
N GLU A 18 -3.10 -4.11 10.28
CA GLU A 18 -1.95 -3.32 10.73
C GLU A 18 -0.67 -4.13 10.45
N ILE A 19 0.28 -3.50 9.75
CA ILE A 19 1.57 -4.11 9.45
C ILE A 19 2.53 -3.73 10.56
N LEU A 20 3.04 -4.73 11.26
CA LEU A 20 4.05 -4.58 12.31
C LEU A 20 5.46 -4.53 11.73
N PRO A 21 6.44 -3.95 12.45
CA PRO A 21 7.85 -3.95 12.03
C PRO A 21 8.36 -5.35 11.69
N GLY A 22 9.27 -5.42 10.72
CA GLY A 22 9.85 -6.65 10.19
C GLY A 22 9.45 -6.97 8.76
N LYS A 23 9.55 -8.25 8.38
CA LYS A 23 9.23 -8.71 7.03
C LYS A 23 7.78 -9.12 6.88
N LYS A 24 7.13 -8.63 5.82
CA LYS A 24 5.77 -8.98 5.43
C LYS A 24 5.73 -9.37 3.97
N ASN A 25 5.20 -10.57 3.68
CA ASN A 25 4.96 -11.03 2.32
C ASN A 25 3.46 -11.27 2.11
N VAL A 26 2.96 -10.75 0.99
CA VAL A 26 1.59 -10.97 0.50
C VAL A 26 1.72 -11.46 -0.94
N GLU A 27 1.42 -12.73 -1.18
CA GLU A 27 1.47 -13.35 -2.49
C GLU A 27 0.10 -13.94 -2.81
N ILE A 28 -0.51 -13.44 -3.87
CA ILE A 28 -1.88 -13.75 -4.24
C ILE A 28 -1.91 -14.14 -5.70
N GLU A 29 -2.53 -15.27 -6.00
CA GLU A 29 -2.87 -15.68 -7.35
C GLU A 29 -4.39 -15.65 -7.53
N ILE A 30 -4.87 -14.91 -8.52
CA ILE A 30 -6.28 -14.86 -8.90
C ILE A 30 -6.45 -15.73 -10.13
N SER A 31 -6.64 -17.03 -9.89
CA SER A 31 -6.74 -18.05 -10.94
C SER A 31 -8.14 -18.15 -11.52
N GLY A 32 -9.15 -17.76 -10.76
CA GLY A 32 -10.55 -17.85 -11.18
C GLY A 32 -11.04 -16.63 -11.94
N ASP A 33 -12.03 -16.88 -12.80
CA ASP A 33 -12.71 -15.84 -13.56
C ASP A 33 -13.63 -15.00 -12.65
N ASP A 34 -13.80 -13.71 -13.00
CA ASP A 34 -14.64 -12.74 -12.30
C ASP A 34 -14.38 -12.64 -10.78
N SER A 35 -13.14 -12.84 -10.37
CA SER A 35 -12.71 -12.87 -8.97
C SER A 35 -12.00 -11.60 -8.55
N SER A 36 -12.03 -11.25 -7.26
CA SER A 36 -11.44 -10.01 -6.77
C SER A 36 -10.68 -10.16 -5.44
N PHE A 37 -9.60 -9.39 -5.33
CA PHE A 37 -8.77 -9.31 -4.14
C PHE A 37 -8.51 -7.86 -3.74
N ASP A 38 -8.87 -7.51 -2.50
CA ASP A 38 -8.55 -6.22 -1.91
C ASP A 38 -7.62 -6.39 -0.70
N TYR A 39 -6.51 -5.69 -0.72
CA TYR A 39 -5.58 -5.62 0.40
C TYR A 39 -5.39 -4.19 0.87
N TYR A 40 -5.60 -3.96 2.14
CA TYR A 40 -5.36 -2.69 2.78
C TYR A 40 -4.46 -2.86 4.01
N GLY A 41 -3.19 -2.46 3.86
CA GLY A 41 -2.19 -2.51 4.91
C GLY A 41 -1.90 -1.11 5.46
N VAL A 42 -1.92 -0.94 6.78
CA VAL A 42 -1.54 0.30 7.45
C VAL A 42 -0.37 0.06 8.36
N LEU A 43 0.59 0.98 8.38
CA LEU A 43 1.72 0.92 9.32
C LEU A 43 1.94 2.27 10.04
N ASP A 44 2.44 2.18 11.27
CA ASP A 44 2.83 3.32 12.10
C ASP A 44 4.25 3.07 12.66
N GLY A 45 5.25 3.56 11.92
CA GLY A 45 6.67 3.41 12.27
C GLY A 45 7.15 4.50 13.22
N LYS A 46 7.91 4.10 14.23
CA LYS A 46 8.49 4.96 15.27
C LYS A 46 9.93 4.56 15.53
N ASP A 47 10.66 5.45 16.16
CA ASP A 47 12.03 5.23 16.60
C ASP A 47 12.92 4.67 15.47
N GLU A 48 13.35 3.45 15.55
CA GLU A 48 14.18 2.75 14.55
C GLU A 48 13.42 1.56 13.91
N ASP A 49 12.09 1.59 13.91
CA ASP A 49 11.28 0.56 13.28
C ASP A 49 11.66 0.37 11.80
N GLU A 50 11.80 -0.87 11.39
CA GLU A 50 12.09 -1.24 10.00
C GLU A 50 10.99 -2.15 9.45
N PHE A 51 10.51 -1.81 8.25
CA PHE A 51 9.51 -2.58 7.52
C PHE A 51 10.06 -2.97 6.14
N ASP A 52 10.02 -4.27 5.84
CA ASP A 52 10.35 -4.83 4.53
C ASP A 52 9.11 -5.56 4.00
N ILE A 53 8.39 -4.91 3.08
CA ILE A 53 7.09 -5.38 2.60
C ILE A 53 7.21 -5.78 1.14
N SER A 54 6.76 -6.99 0.82
CA SER A 54 6.64 -7.47 -0.55
C SER A 54 5.20 -7.90 -0.82
N THR A 55 4.60 -7.35 -1.88
CA THR A 55 3.29 -7.77 -2.35
C THR A 55 3.39 -8.18 -3.82
N ILE A 56 2.90 -9.36 -4.14
CA ILE A 56 2.80 -9.87 -5.50
C ILE A 56 1.37 -10.32 -5.73
N VAL A 57 0.72 -9.76 -6.74
CA VAL A 57 -0.62 -10.20 -7.17
C VAL A 57 -0.54 -10.63 -8.62
N THR A 58 -0.86 -11.90 -8.88
CA THR A 58 -0.86 -12.49 -10.22
C THR A 58 -2.28 -12.72 -10.69
N HIS A 59 -2.64 -12.11 -11.82
CA HIS A 59 -3.91 -12.31 -12.49
C HIS A 59 -3.73 -13.39 -13.55
N VAL A 60 -4.52 -14.45 -13.45
CA VAL A 60 -4.55 -15.61 -14.35
C VAL A 60 -5.93 -15.78 -15.00
N GLY A 61 -6.99 -15.62 -14.21
CA GLY A 61 -8.38 -15.72 -14.68
C GLY A 61 -8.84 -14.49 -15.48
N LEU A 62 -9.96 -14.67 -16.20
CA LEU A 62 -10.62 -13.60 -16.94
C LEU A 62 -11.24 -12.58 -15.98
N LYS A 63 -11.11 -11.27 -16.30
CA LYS A 63 -11.72 -10.19 -15.52
C LYS A 63 -11.33 -10.18 -14.04
N ALA A 64 -10.17 -10.71 -13.72
CA ALA A 64 -9.61 -10.69 -12.38
C ALA A 64 -9.39 -9.24 -11.91
N LYS A 65 -9.74 -8.93 -10.65
CA LYS A 65 -9.58 -7.59 -10.09
C LYS A 65 -8.70 -7.61 -8.86
N SER A 66 -7.85 -6.60 -8.71
CA SER A 66 -7.08 -6.41 -7.48
C SER A 66 -6.87 -4.96 -7.10
N ASN A 67 -6.98 -4.67 -5.81
CA ASN A 67 -6.55 -3.42 -5.24
C ASN A 67 -5.62 -3.68 -4.05
N VAL A 68 -4.40 -3.24 -4.15
CA VAL A 68 -3.43 -3.27 -3.05
C VAL A 68 -3.14 -1.85 -2.63
N TRP A 69 -3.47 -1.51 -1.39
CA TRP A 69 -3.20 -0.19 -0.84
C TRP A 69 -2.41 -0.32 0.47
N ILE A 70 -1.19 0.22 0.45
CA ILE A 70 -0.33 0.28 1.63
C ILE A 70 -0.17 1.75 2.02
N LYS A 71 -0.51 2.05 3.26
CA LYS A 71 -0.48 3.40 3.81
C LYS A 71 0.32 3.43 5.10
N GLY A 72 1.18 4.42 5.26
CA GLY A 72 2.03 4.46 6.44
C GLY A 72 2.38 5.86 6.93
N VAL A 73 2.54 5.96 8.24
CA VAL A 73 3.13 7.12 8.91
C VAL A 73 4.45 6.69 9.53
N LEU A 74 5.50 7.44 9.27
CA LEU A 74 6.85 7.14 9.74
C LEU A 74 7.44 8.35 10.47
N ARG A 75 8.05 8.11 11.62
CA ARG A 75 8.63 9.14 12.50
C ARG A 75 10.01 8.74 12.99
N ASN A 76 10.76 9.72 13.49
CA ASN A 76 12.13 9.56 14.00
C ASN A 76 13.08 9.01 12.93
N ASN A 77 13.65 7.82 13.12
CA ASN A 77 14.55 7.16 12.17
C ASN A 77 13.92 5.92 11.52
N SER A 78 12.60 5.74 11.66
CA SER A 78 11.93 4.55 11.11
C SER A 78 12.02 4.49 9.59
N ARG A 79 11.99 3.27 9.04
CA ARG A 79 12.20 3.02 7.62
C ARG A 79 11.19 2.02 7.08
N VAL A 80 10.74 2.22 5.86
CA VAL A 80 9.97 1.24 5.11
C VAL A 80 10.51 1.09 3.69
N GLU A 81 10.67 -0.15 3.25
CA GLU A 81 10.78 -0.50 1.84
C GLU A 81 9.56 -1.34 1.45
N VAL A 82 8.86 -0.92 0.40
CA VAL A 82 7.68 -1.61 -0.11
C VAL A 82 7.88 -1.94 -1.57
N ARG A 83 7.94 -3.22 -1.89
CA ARG A 83 7.93 -3.75 -3.26
C ARG A 83 6.52 -4.23 -3.59
N GLY A 84 5.89 -3.63 -4.59
CA GLY A 84 4.57 -4.00 -5.06
C GLY A 84 4.62 -4.42 -6.52
N LEU A 85 4.22 -5.65 -6.82
CA LEU A 85 4.20 -6.17 -8.18
C LEU A 85 2.81 -6.68 -8.53
N ILE A 86 2.26 -6.21 -9.65
CA ILE A 86 1.09 -6.79 -10.29
C ILE A 86 1.56 -7.48 -11.55
N LYS A 87 1.24 -8.77 -11.66
CA LYS A 87 1.47 -9.59 -12.84
C LYS A 87 0.14 -9.89 -13.51
N VAL A 88 0.09 -9.75 -14.82
CA VAL A 88 -1.07 -10.17 -15.62
C VAL A 88 -0.56 -11.12 -16.71
N LEU A 89 -0.94 -12.38 -16.59
CA LEU A 89 -0.50 -13.41 -17.53
C LEU A 89 -1.31 -13.36 -18.81
N ASN A 90 -0.73 -13.91 -19.87
CA ASN A 90 -1.40 -14.06 -21.15
C ASN A 90 -2.72 -14.85 -20.99
N GLY A 91 -3.81 -14.34 -21.51
CA GLY A 91 -5.15 -14.90 -21.38
C GLY A 91 -6.01 -14.28 -20.25
N ALA A 92 -5.43 -13.53 -19.32
CA ALA A 92 -6.19 -12.86 -18.24
C ALA A 92 -6.89 -11.58 -18.73
N LYS A 93 -7.68 -11.68 -19.81
CA LYS A 93 -8.39 -10.56 -20.44
C LYS A 93 -9.37 -9.88 -19.50
N GLY A 94 -9.51 -8.56 -19.63
CA GLY A 94 -10.41 -7.76 -18.83
C GLY A 94 -9.95 -7.56 -17.38
N SER A 95 -8.73 -7.94 -17.03
CA SER A 95 -8.19 -7.74 -15.69
C SER A 95 -8.05 -6.27 -15.34
N ASP A 96 -8.35 -5.91 -14.07
CA ASP A 96 -8.17 -4.57 -13.50
C ASP A 96 -7.34 -4.66 -12.21
N GLY A 97 -6.14 -4.12 -12.23
CA GLY A 97 -5.22 -4.19 -11.09
C GLY A 97 -4.72 -2.83 -10.66
N ARG A 98 -4.75 -2.55 -9.36
CA ARG A 98 -4.23 -1.30 -8.77
C ARG A 98 -3.29 -1.60 -7.62
N PHE A 99 -2.10 -0.99 -7.67
CA PHE A 99 -1.20 -0.93 -6.53
C PHE A 99 -1.01 0.52 -6.10
N LYS A 100 -1.15 0.78 -4.81
CA LYS A 100 -1.00 2.12 -4.24
C LYS A 100 -0.17 2.07 -2.96
N ALA A 101 0.87 2.90 -2.88
CA ALA A 101 1.68 3.05 -1.68
C ALA A 101 1.79 4.54 -1.31
N GLU A 102 1.33 4.89 -0.11
CA GLU A 102 1.28 6.29 0.36
C GLU A 102 1.92 6.40 1.74
N PHE A 103 2.89 7.30 1.86
CA PHE A 103 3.61 7.49 3.12
C PHE A 103 3.68 8.95 3.52
N LEU A 104 3.42 9.18 4.80
CA LEU A 104 3.67 10.45 5.48
C LEU A 104 4.91 10.28 6.34
N VAL A 105 5.96 11.08 6.10
CA VAL A 105 7.22 10.96 6.81
C VAL A 105 7.55 12.22 7.60
N PHE A 106 7.97 12.03 8.83
CA PHE A 106 8.45 13.07 9.75
C PHE A 106 9.95 12.88 10.00
N ASP A 107 10.60 13.87 10.52
CA ASP A 107 11.98 13.85 10.98
C ASP A 107 12.97 13.29 9.95
N ASN A 108 13.67 12.22 10.31
CA ASN A 108 14.63 11.49 9.47
C ASN A 108 14.08 10.21 8.88
N ALA A 109 12.78 9.96 9.04
CA ALA A 109 12.16 8.74 8.54
C ALA A 109 12.25 8.62 7.02
N VAL A 110 12.33 7.39 6.53
CA VAL A 110 12.51 7.09 5.10
C VAL A 110 11.47 6.09 4.63
N ALA A 111 10.75 6.44 3.56
CA ALA A 111 9.89 5.52 2.84
C ALA A 111 10.40 5.31 1.41
N LYS A 112 10.51 4.05 0.99
CA LYS A 112 10.99 3.66 -0.33
C LYS A 112 9.98 2.72 -1.01
N PRO A 113 8.94 3.24 -1.64
CA PRO A 113 8.05 2.42 -2.47
C PRO A 113 8.71 2.09 -3.81
N ILE A 114 8.60 0.82 -4.22
CA ILE A 114 9.12 0.27 -5.47
C ILE A 114 7.99 -0.49 -6.17
N PRO A 115 7.11 0.21 -6.88
CA PRO A 115 6.04 -0.45 -7.62
C PRO A 115 6.54 -1.01 -8.95
N GLY A 116 5.96 -2.14 -9.37
CA GLY A 116 6.25 -2.80 -10.64
C GLY A 116 5.00 -3.37 -11.30
N LEU A 117 5.06 -3.52 -12.62
CA LEU A 117 4.04 -4.17 -13.44
C LEU A 117 4.71 -5.14 -14.40
N GLU A 118 4.17 -6.35 -14.50
CA GLU A 118 4.51 -7.33 -15.54
C GLU A 118 3.21 -7.68 -16.28
N ILE A 119 3.06 -7.24 -17.54
CA ILE A 119 1.81 -7.35 -18.28
C ILE A 119 2.06 -8.11 -19.57
N GLU A 120 1.42 -9.29 -19.71
CA GLU A 120 1.50 -10.16 -20.88
C GLU A 120 0.21 -10.16 -21.72
N GLU A 121 -0.83 -9.42 -21.28
CA GLU A 121 -2.14 -9.32 -21.94
C GLU A 121 -2.45 -7.86 -22.31
N ASN A 122 -3.05 -7.62 -23.48
CA ASN A 122 -3.28 -6.27 -24.00
C ASN A 122 -4.62 -5.66 -23.53
N ASP A 123 -5.64 -6.50 -23.30
CA ASP A 123 -6.97 -6.05 -22.89
C ASP A 123 -7.09 -6.00 -21.36
N VAL A 124 -6.39 -5.04 -20.75
CA VAL A 124 -6.33 -4.91 -19.29
C VAL A 124 -6.26 -3.45 -18.84
N ALA A 125 -6.68 -3.17 -17.58
CA ALA A 125 -6.60 -1.87 -16.95
C ALA A 125 -5.75 -1.99 -15.68
N VAL A 126 -4.43 -1.85 -15.80
CA VAL A 126 -3.49 -2.05 -14.67
C VAL A 126 -2.67 -0.80 -14.44
N GLY A 127 -2.48 -0.44 -13.18
CA GLY A 127 -1.71 0.73 -12.83
C GLY A 127 -1.17 0.72 -11.41
N HIS A 128 -0.18 1.57 -11.17
CA HIS A 128 0.34 1.79 -9.83
C HIS A 128 0.52 3.28 -9.53
N SER A 129 0.57 3.61 -8.23
CA SER A 129 0.96 4.93 -7.75
C SER A 129 1.74 4.82 -6.45
N ALA A 130 2.69 5.73 -6.26
CA ALA A 130 3.46 5.78 -5.04
C ALA A 130 3.72 7.24 -4.65
N TRP A 131 3.43 7.60 -3.40
CA TRP A 131 3.65 8.93 -2.86
C TRP A 131 4.34 8.89 -1.51
N VAL A 132 5.31 9.77 -1.36
CA VAL A 132 5.99 10.03 -0.08
C VAL A 132 5.88 11.52 0.18
N THR A 133 5.17 11.90 1.23
CA THR A 133 5.00 13.29 1.64
C THR A 133 5.79 13.53 2.92
N LYS A 134 6.79 14.41 2.86
CA LYS A 134 7.51 14.86 4.05
C LYS A 134 6.73 16.00 4.70
N VAL A 135 6.39 15.82 5.97
CA VAL A 135 5.77 16.87 6.78
C VAL A 135 6.83 17.90 7.15
N SER A 136 6.65 19.14 6.68
CA SER A 136 7.56 20.23 6.99
C SER A 136 7.17 20.94 8.30
N GLU A 137 8.14 21.58 8.94
CA GLU A 137 7.90 22.45 10.10
C GLU A 137 6.89 23.56 9.78
N ASP A 138 6.87 24.08 8.55
CA ASP A 138 5.92 25.12 8.13
C ASP A 138 4.48 24.62 8.13
N MET A 139 4.23 23.36 7.75
CA MET A 139 2.89 22.77 7.81
C MET A 139 2.40 22.67 9.27
N ILE A 140 3.27 22.26 10.16
CA ILE A 140 2.98 22.16 11.60
C ILE A 140 2.74 23.58 12.16
N PHE A 141 3.65 24.51 11.87
CA PHE A 141 3.57 25.89 12.32
C PHE A 141 2.29 26.56 11.85
N TYR A 142 1.86 26.37 10.60
CA TYR A 142 0.62 26.90 10.07
C TYR A 142 -0.58 26.46 10.95
N LEU A 143 -0.67 25.19 11.32
CA LEU A 143 -1.75 24.72 12.19
C LEU A 143 -1.63 25.28 13.61
N MET A 144 -0.42 25.49 14.11
CA MET A 144 -0.19 26.15 15.40
C MET A 144 -0.69 27.62 15.39
N THR A 145 -0.55 28.35 14.29
CA THR A 145 -1.11 29.71 14.15
C THR A 145 -2.64 29.73 14.20
N LYS A 146 -3.29 28.58 13.98
CA LYS A 146 -4.75 28.39 14.14
C LYS A 146 -5.16 27.96 15.56
N GLY A 147 -4.22 28.01 16.52
CA GLY A 147 -4.49 27.74 17.93
C GLY A 147 -4.30 26.27 18.36
N LEU A 148 -3.74 25.42 17.50
CA LEU A 148 -3.42 24.05 17.87
C LEU A 148 -2.05 24.00 18.57
N SER A 149 -1.89 23.10 19.56
CA SER A 149 -0.54 22.75 20.05
C SER A 149 0.18 21.92 19.00
N ARG A 150 1.54 21.88 19.00
CA ARG A 150 2.34 21.07 18.09
C ARG A 150 1.81 19.63 17.98
N LYS A 151 1.62 18.96 19.11
CA LYS A 151 1.09 17.58 19.17
C LYS A 151 -0.29 17.44 18.50
N LYS A 152 -1.17 18.43 18.68
CA LYS A 152 -2.50 18.42 18.03
C LYS A 152 -2.38 18.69 16.54
N SER A 153 -1.44 19.51 16.10
CA SER A 153 -1.17 19.78 14.69
C SER A 153 -0.67 18.52 13.96
N GLU A 154 0.33 17.84 14.52
CA GLU A 154 0.84 16.58 13.99
C GLU A 154 -0.27 15.52 13.93
N LYS A 155 -1.03 15.36 15.01
CA LYS A 155 -2.17 14.45 15.04
C LYS A 155 -3.20 14.77 13.97
N ALA A 156 -3.53 16.04 13.75
CA ALA A 156 -4.51 16.43 12.74
C ALA A 156 -4.05 16.09 11.31
N ILE A 157 -2.75 16.27 11.03
CA ILE A 157 -2.15 15.89 9.75
C ILE A 157 -2.24 14.37 9.56
N ILE A 158 -1.87 13.60 10.57
CA ILE A 158 -1.91 12.12 10.55
C ILE A 158 -3.34 11.62 10.38
N ASP A 159 -4.28 12.12 11.20
CA ASP A 159 -5.69 11.72 11.13
C ASP A 159 -6.30 12.06 9.76
N GLY A 160 -5.94 13.21 9.18
CA GLY A 160 -6.37 13.61 7.84
C GLY A 160 -5.80 12.69 6.75
N PHE A 161 -4.54 12.30 6.88
CA PHE A 161 -3.88 11.39 5.96
C PHE A 161 -4.44 9.97 6.04
N LEU A 162 -4.70 9.43 7.24
CA LEU A 162 -5.19 8.07 7.44
C LEU A 162 -6.68 7.88 7.15
N LYS A 163 -7.45 8.97 7.02
CA LYS A 163 -8.86 8.87 6.60
C LYS A 163 -8.95 8.29 5.19
N ILE A 164 -9.86 7.37 5.03
CA ILE A 164 -10.22 6.73 3.77
C ILE A 164 -11.64 7.14 3.44
#